data_b1a2380b33f631cad51a910644743ec7
#
_entry.id   b1a2380b33f631cad51a910644743ec7
#
_cell.length_a   1.000
_cell.length_b   1.000
_cell.length_c   1.000
_cell.angle_alpha   90.00
_cell.angle_beta   90.00
_cell.angle_gamma   90.00
#
_symmetry.space_group_name_H-M   'P 1'
#
loop_
_entity.id
_entity.type
_entity.pdbx_description
1 polymer ?
#
loop_
_entity_poly.entity_id
_entity_poly.type
_entity_poly.pdbx_seq_one_letter_code
_entity_poly.pdbx_strand_id
1 'polypeptide(L)'
;VVAIGAGVDSSVIGQIRGLGWISGSCFRCNQCLAGTSNLCPSLEATIVGRQGGFASHVKAHQDWTVVLPKGLDPAVAGPLFCGGITVFAPLLDEQVSPMAHVAVVGIGGLGHMALQFARAWGCEVTALTTDLSKADEARGFGAHNVMLLEELPALPGRFDLVIHTVNQPLDWSAVIGSLAPRGRLHQLA
;
A
#
# COMPACT_ATOMS: atom_id res chain seq x y z
N VAL A 1 -12.56 -6.88 -19.03
CA VAL A 1 -13.96 -7.28 -18.77
C VAL A 1 -14.45 -8.10 -19.95
N VAL A 2 -14.92 -9.33 -19.69
CA VAL A 2 -15.38 -10.27 -20.75
C VAL A 2 -16.89 -10.47 -20.73
N ALA A 3 -17.54 -10.22 -19.58
CA ALA A 3 -18.98 -10.29 -19.41
C ALA A 3 -19.46 -9.33 -18.35
N ILE A 4 -20.72 -8.95 -18.40
CA ILE A 4 -21.38 -8.02 -17.46
C ILE A 4 -22.65 -8.61 -16.91
N GLY A 5 -23.02 -8.18 -15.69
CA GLY A 5 -24.30 -8.47 -15.07
C GLY A 5 -25.38 -7.45 -15.47
N ALA A 6 -26.61 -7.70 -14.99
CA ALA A 6 -27.72 -6.77 -15.21
C ALA A 6 -27.42 -5.38 -14.63
N GLY A 7 -27.81 -4.34 -15.37
CA GLY A 7 -27.65 -2.93 -14.95
C GLY A 7 -26.23 -2.35 -15.14
N VAL A 8 -25.28 -3.11 -15.65
CA VAL A 8 -23.93 -2.62 -15.99
C VAL A 8 -23.90 -2.14 -17.44
N ASP A 9 -23.32 -0.97 -17.67
CA ASP A 9 -23.16 -0.41 -19.01
C ASP A 9 -22.28 -1.30 -19.88
N SER A 10 -22.72 -1.61 -21.09
CA SER A 10 -21.97 -2.46 -22.03
C SER A 10 -20.65 -1.86 -22.51
N SER A 11 -20.45 -0.56 -22.38
CA SER A 11 -19.19 0.13 -22.73
C SER A 11 -17.98 -0.31 -21.90
N VAL A 12 -18.22 -1.01 -20.79
CA VAL A 12 -17.12 -1.57 -19.98
C VAL A 12 -16.55 -2.88 -20.53
N ILE A 13 -17.24 -3.53 -21.46
CA ILE A 13 -16.73 -4.76 -22.09
C ILE A 13 -15.45 -4.44 -22.88
N GLY A 14 -14.44 -5.26 -22.74
CA GLY A 14 -13.11 -5.06 -23.33
C GLY A 14 -12.17 -4.15 -22.51
N GLN A 15 -12.67 -3.43 -21.51
CA GLN A 15 -11.80 -2.63 -20.65
C GLN A 15 -10.90 -3.55 -19.80
N ILE A 16 -9.65 -3.12 -19.60
CA ILE A 16 -8.74 -3.71 -18.63
C ILE A 16 -8.95 -2.99 -17.29
N ARG A 17 -9.28 -3.76 -16.27
CA ARG A 17 -9.58 -3.23 -14.94
C ARG A 17 -8.78 -3.97 -13.87
N GLY A 18 -8.34 -3.25 -12.85
CA GLY A 18 -7.76 -3.79 -11.65
C GLY A 18 -8.83 -4.16 -10.63
N LEU A 19 -8.61 -5.24 -9.90
CA LEU A 19 -9.43 -5.68 -8.78
C LEU A 19 -8.50 -5.94 -7.58
N GLY A 20 -8.83 -5.34 -6.44
CA GLY A 20 -8.09 -5.52 -5.20
C GLY A 20 -8.64 -6.65 -4.34
N TRP A 21 -8.39 -6.53 -3.02
CA TRP A 21 -8.83 -7.50 -2.02
C TRP A 21 -10.35 -7.61 -1.90
N ILE A 22 -11.10 -6.56 -2.21
CA ILE A 22 -12.55 -6.46 -2.06
C ILE A 22 -13.20 -6.48 -3.43
N SER A 23 -14.23 -7.30 -3.58
CA SER A 23 -14.98 -7.46 -4.83
C SER A 23 -16.44 -7.02 -4.74
N GLY A 24 -16.93 -6.68 -3.54
CA GLY A 24 -18.29 -6.22 -3.31
C GLY A 24 -18.54 -5.71 -1.89
N SER A 25 -19.61 -4.93 -1.74
CA SER A 25 -20.14 -4.47 -0.45
C SER A 25 -21.65 -4.27 -0.57
N CYS A 26 -22.36 -3.97 0.53
CA CYS A 26 -23.81 -3.81 0.48
C CYS A 26 -24.28 -2.46 -0.06
N PHE A 27 -23.43 -1.45 -0.19
CA PHE A 27 -23.66 -0.07 -0.66
C PHE A 27 -24.76 0.73 0.08
N ARG A 28 -25.28 0.23 1.21
CA ARG A 28 -26.42 0.83 1.93
C ARG A 28 -26.24 0.97 3.45
N CYS A 29 -25.22 0.34 4.05
CA CYS A 29 -24.93 0.52 5.47
C CYS A 29 -24.23 1.86 5.73
N ASN A 30 -24.15 2.27 6.99
CA ASN A 30 -23.52 3.53 7.38
C ASN A 30 -22.09 3.66 6.87
N GLN A 31 -21.31 2.58 6.88
CA GLN A 31 -19.95 2.58 6.35
C GLN A 31 -19.91 2.84 4.85
N CYS A 32 -20.76 2.17 4.08
CA CYS A 32 -20.84 2.40 2.64
C CYS A 32 -21.31 3.82 2.31
N LEU A 33 -22.31 4.32 3.01
CA LEU A 33 -22.81 5.68 2.80
C LEU A 33 -21.83 6.77 3.23
N ALA A 34 -20.94 6.45 4.20
CA ALA A 34 -19.87 7.34 4.64
C ALA A 34 -18.60 7.29 3.76
N GLY A 35 -18.61 6.48 2.68
CA GLY A 35 -17.43 6.31 1.81
C GLY A 35 -16.35 5.34 2.35
N THR A 36 -16.60 4.69 3.48
CA THR A 36 -15.71 3.71 4.10
C THR A 36 -16.19 2.27 3.83
N SER A 37 -16.52 1.97 2.59
CA SER A 37 -17.09 0.68 2.16
C SER A 37 -16.19 -0.53 2.44
N ASN A 38 -14.88 -0.32 2.59
CA ASN A 38 -13.93 -1.32 3.06
C ASN A 38 -14.20 -1.83 4.48
N LEU A 39 -15.02 -1.11 5.27
CA LEU A 39 -15.46 -1.50 6.62
C LEU A 39 -16.90 -2.04 6.62
N CYS A 40 -17.46 -2.37 5.46
CA CYS A 40 -18.81 -2.90 5.34
C CYS A 40 -18.95 -4.26 6.05
N PRO A 41 -19.95 -4.46 6.93
CA PRO A 41 -20.19 -5.76 7.58
C PRO A 41 -20.52 -6.89 6.59
N SER A 42 -21.05 -6.55 5.41
CA SER A 42 -21.37 -7.48 4.32
C SER A 42 -20.35 -7.39 3.18
N LEU A 43 -19.09 -7.22 3.52
CA LEU A 43 -18.00 -7.12 2.56
C LEU A 43 -17.77 -8.46 1.86
N GLU A 44 -17.58 -8.43 0.55
CA GLU A 44 -17.21 -9.59 -0.24
C GLU A 44 -15.71 -9.53 -0.57
N ALA A 45 -14.91 -10.37 0.07
CA ALA A 45 -13.50 -10.48 -0.28
C ALA A 45 -13.31 -11.19 -1.63
N THR A 46 -12.29 -10.79 -2.37
CA THR A 46 -12.03 -11.34 -3.71
C THR A 46 -11.63 -12.82 -3.67
N ILE A 47 -10.96 -13.27 -2.60
CA ILE A 47 -10.43 -14.63 -2.51
C ILE A 47 -11.11 -15.48 -1.41
N VAL A 48 -11.70 -14.88 -0.38
CA VAL A 48 -12.31 -15.65 0.72
C VAL A 48 -13.59 -16.33 0.25
N GLY A 49 -13.65 -17.65 0.35
CA GLY A 49 -14.75 -18.47 -0.13
C GLY A 49 -14.84 -18.60 -1.66
N ARG A 50 -13.82 -18.16 -2.39
CA ARG A 50 -13.73 -18.19 -3.86
C ARG A 50 -12.26 -18.15 -4.29
N GLN A 51 -11.98 -18.39 -5.58
CA GLN A 51 -10.63 -18.54 -6.10
C GLN A 51 -9.87 -17.23 -6.33
N GLY A 52 -10.56 -16.07 -6.32
CA GLY A 52 -9.94 -14.77 -6.56
C GLY A 52 -9.23 -14.72 -7.92
N GLY A 53 -7.96 -14.30 -7.91
CA GLY A 53 -7.10 -14.27 -9.09
C GLY A 53 -6.56 -15.64 -9.53
N PHE A 54 -6.76 -16.71 -8.76
CA PHE A 54 -6.37 -18.07 -9.10
C PHE A 54 -7.45 -18.80 -9.93
N ALA A 55 -8.01 -18.09 -10.88
CA ALA A 55 -9.07 -18.58 -11.77
C ALA A 55 -8.96 -17.89 -13.13
N SER A 56 -9.53 -18.53 -14.17
CA SER A 56 -9.62 -17.94 -15.51
C SER A 56 -10.54 -16.71 -15.55
N HIS A 57 -11.49 -16.63 -14.64
CA HIS A 57 -12.45 -15.53 -14.52
C HIS A 57 -12.71 -15.20 -13.04
N VAL A 58 -12.92 -13.93 -12.76
CA VAL A 58 -13.35 -13.45 -11.44
C VAL A 58 -14.58 -12.56 -11.60
N LYS A 59 -15.52 -12.66 -10.66
CA LYS A 59 -16.70 -11.81 -10.58
C LYS A 59 -16.50 -10.76 -9.49
N ALA A 60 -16.78 -9.50 -9.82
CA ALA A 60 -16.75 -8.39 -8.87
C ALA A 60 -17.86 -7.39 -9.20
N HIS A 61 -18.29 -6.60 -8.21
CA HIS A 61 -19.12 -5.43 -8.47
C HIS A 61 -18.31 -4.39 -9.24
N GLN A 62 -18.91 -3.70 -10.20
CA GLN A 62 -18.18 -2.76 -11.07
C GLN A 62 -17.46 -1.65 -10.28
N ASP A 63 -18.08 -1.15 -9.19
CA ASP A 63 -17.56 -0.06 -8.37
C ASP A 63 -16.35 -0.47 -7.51
N TRP A 64 -16.08 -1.76 -7.40
CA TRP A 64 -14.87 -2.32 -6.78
C TRP A 64 -13.75 -2.61 -7.79
N THR A 65 -13.94 -2.22 -9.03
CA THR A 65 -12.94 -2.36 -10.09
C THR A 65 -12.48 -1.00 -10.59
N VAL A 66 -11.18 -0.83 -10.80
CA VAL A 66 -10.56 0.41 -11.25
C VAL A 66 -10.09 0.24 -12.70
N VAL A 67 -10.44 1.19 -13.57
CA VAL A 67 -9.89 1.21 -14.93
C VAL A 67 -8.39 1.45 -14.86
N LEU A 68 -7.59 0.62 -15.50
CA LEU A 68 -6.14 0.84 -15.56
C LEU A 68 -5.84 2.13 -16.36
N PRO A 69 -4.99 3.02 -15.82
CA PRO A 69 -4.51 4.18 -16.56
C PRO A 69 -3.84 3.77 -17.88
N LYS A 70 -4.02 4.60 -18.90
CA LYS A 70 -3.29 4.40 -20.17
C LYS A 70 -1.79 4.46 -19.95
N GLY A 71 -1.06 3.51 -20.51
CA GLY A 71 0.40 3.42 -20.37
C GLY A 71 0.90 2.57 -19.21
N LEU A 72 0.02 2.15 -18.30
CA LEU A 72 0.37 1.16 -17.27
C LEU A 72 0.25 -0.25 -17.87
N ASP A 73 1.34 -1.03 -17.83
CA ASP A 73 1.33 -2.40 -18.27
C ASP A 73 0.48 -3.28 -17.33
N PRO A 74 -0.59 -3.92 -17.82
CA PRO A 74 -1.42 -4.78 -17.00
C PRO A 74 -0.65 -5.96 -16.37
N ALA A 75 0.41 -6.43 -17.00
CA ALA A 75 1.20 -7.56 -16.51
C ALA A 75 1.90 -7.27 -15.19
N VAL A 76 2.22 -6.00 -14.91
CA VAL A 76 2.92 -5.57 -13.70
C VAL A 76 2.03 -4.77 -12.74
N ALA A 77 0.78 -4.47 -13.12
CA ALA A 77 -0.13 -3.65 -12.33
C ALA A 77 -0.71 -4.38 -11.10
N GLY A 78 -0.78 -5.72 -11.12
CA GLY A 78 -1.43 -6.52 -10.08
C GLY A 78 -1.02 -6.16 -8.64
N PRO A 79 0.27 -6.10 -8.31
CA PRO A 79 0.74 -5.75 -6.96
C PRO A 79 0.26 -4.40 -6.44
N LEU A 80 -0.04 -3.44 -7.32
CA LEU A 80 -0.53 -2.11 -6.93
C LEU A 80 -1.90 -2.16 -6.25
N PHE A 81 -2.74 -3.16 -6.56
CA PHE A 81 -4.07 -3.34 -5.99
C PHE A 81 -4.09 -4.05 -4.64
N CYS A 82 -2.93 -4.42 -4.10
CA CYS A 82 -2.73 -4.96 -2.76
C CYS A 82 -1.61 -4.21 -2.05
N GLY A 83 -0.36 -4.62 -2.27
CA GLY A 83 0.81 -4.00 -1.64
C GLY A 83 0.94 -2.50 -1.95
N GLY A 84 0.66 -2.09 -3.18
CA GLY A 84 0.71 -0.69 -3.58
C GLY A 84 -0.24 0.19 -2.77
N ILE A 85 -1.54 -0.14 -2.75
CA ILE A 85 -2.52 0.65 -1.97
C ILE A 85 -2.20 0.59 -0.47
N THR A 86 -1.73 -0.55 0.04
CA THR A 86 -1.38 -0.72 1.46
C THR A 86 -0.31 0.28 1.92
N VAL A 87 0.74 0.49 1.12
CA VAL A 87 1.83 1.41 1.48
C VAL A 87 1.58 2.85 1.02
N PHE A 88 0.66 3.06 0.09
CA PHE A 88 0.27 4.39 -0.38
C PHE A 88 -0.76 5.06 0.56
N ALA A 89 -1.73 4.30 1.06
CA ALA A 89 -2.80 4.82 1.91
C ALA A 89 -2.28 5.63 3.10
N PRO A 90 -1.24 5.21 3.86
CA PRO A 90 -0.70 6.02 4.95
C PRO A 90 -0.23 7.42 4.53
N LEU A 91 0.31 7.58 3.33
CA LEU A 91 0.73 8.90 2.85
C LEU A 91 -0.46 9.83 2.63
N LEU A 92 -1.55 9.29 2.11
CA LEU A 92 -2.76 10.03 1.79
C LEU A 92 -3.62 10.30 3.04
N ASP A 93 -3.94 9.26 3.81
CA ASP A 93 -4.86 9.32 4.94
C ASP A 93 -4.31 10.20 6.07
N GLU A 94 -3.00 10.16 6.28
CA GLU A 94 -2.32 10.98 7.28
C GLU A 94 -1.89 12.35 6.74
N GLN A 95 -2.22 12.66 5.49
CA GLN A 95 -1.87 13.93 4.86
C GLN A 95 -0.38 14.26 5.02
N VAL A 96 0.47 13.27 4.72
CA VAL A 96 1.92 13.39 4.90
C VAL A 96 2.45 14.54 4.05
N SER A 97 3.21 15.44 4.67
CA SER A 97 3.83 16.55 3.96
C SER A 97 4.86 16.03 2.93
N PRO A 98 4.93 16.60 1.72
CA PRO A 98 6.04 16.32 0.81
C PRO A 98 7.42 16.66 1.37
N MET A 99 7.49 17.47 2.44
CA MET A 99 8.74 17.78 3.14
C MET A 99 9.04 16.84 4.31
N ALA A 100 8.20 15.82 4.51
CA ALA A 100 8.34 14.89 5.63
C ALA A 100 9.55 13.97 5.49
N HIS A 101 10.12 13.60 6.62
CA HIS A 101 11.12 12.54 6.71
C HIS A 101 10.42 11.21 6.96
N VAL A 102 10.47 10.31 6.00
CA VAL A 102 9.80 9.00 6.05
C VAL A 102 10.84 7.90 6.18
N ALA A 103 10.70 7.05 7.19
CA ALA A 103 11.46 5.83 7.31
C ALA A 103 10.65 4.62 6.85
N VAL A 104 11.27 3.72 6.10
CA VAL A 104 10.69 2.43 5.70
C VAL A 104 11.51 1.31 6.31
N VAL A 105 10.90 0.51 7.18
CA VAL A 105 11.54 -0.65 7.82
C VAL A 105 11.30 -1.88 6.97
N GLY A 106 12.40 -2.42 6.42
CA GLY A 106 12.41 -3.56 5.52
C GLY A 106 12.28 -3.20 4.04
N ILE A 107 13.04 -3.92 3.20
CA ILE A 107 13.11 -3.69 1.74
C ILE A 107 12.65 -4.98 1.03
N GLY A 108 11.45 -5.41 1.38
CA GLY A 108 10.77 -6.56 0.75
C GLY A 108 9.68 -6.10 -0.21
N GLY A 109 8.70 -6.99 -0.46
CA GLY A 109 7.60 -6.75 -1.39
C GLY A 109 6.74 -5.50 -1.09
N LEU A 110 6.53 -5.14 0.18
CA LEU A 110 5.88 -3.88 0.56
C LEU A 110 6.88 -2.73 0.61
N GLY A 111 8.06 -2.97 1.20
CA GLY A 111 9.03 -1.91 1.46
C GLY A 111 9.54 -1.24 0.19
N HIS A 112 9.86 -1.98 -0.88
CA HIS A 112 10.31 -1.39 -2.13
C HIS A 112 9.25 -0.48 -2.77
N MET A 113 7.97 -0.82 -2.67
CA MET A 113 6.87 0.05 -3.11
C MET A 113 6.72 1.26 -2.20
N ALA A 114 6.85 1.09 -0.87
CA ALA A 114 6.81 2.20 0.08
C ALA A 114 7.89 3.24 -0.20
N LEU A 115 9.13 2.80 -0.48
CA LEU A 115 10.24 3.69 -0.87
C LEU A 115 9.89 4.50 -2.11
N GLN A 116 9.40 3.83 -3.16
CA GLN A 116 9.04 4.47 -4.43
C GLN A 116 7.90 5.49 -4.25
N PHE A 117 6.83 5.12 -3.54
CA PHE A 117 5.72 6.04 -3.31
C PHE A 117 6.11 7.23 -2.44
N ALA A 118 6.83 7.02 -1.33
CA ALA A 118 7.29 8.11 -0.48
C ALA A 118 8.23 9.07 -1.25
N ARG A 119 9.11 8.51 -2.09
CA ARG A 119 9.98 9.31 -2.98
C ARG A 119 9.18 10.12 -3.98
N ALA A 120 8.23 9.50 -4.67
CA ALA A 120 7.38 10.16 -5.65
C ALA A 120 6.45 11.20 -4.99
N TRP A 121 6.08 11.01 -3.73
CA TRP A 121 5.32 11.97 -2.93
C TRP A 121 6.12 13.24 -2.62
N GLY A 122 7.46 13.16 -2.67
CA GLY A 122 8.39 14.27 -2.41
C GLY A 122 9.14 14.19 -1.08
N CYS A 123 8.90 13.15 -0.28
CA CYS A 123 9.50 12.98 1.04
C CYS A 123 11.02 12.74 1.00
N GLU A 124 11.72 13.10 2.07
CA GLU A 124 13.05 12.56 2.34
C GLU A 124 12.89 11.12 2.87
N VAL A 125 13.44 10.14 2.16
CA VAL A 125 13.20 8.72 2.42
C VAL A 125 14.44 8.04 2.96
N THR A 126 14.30 7.38 4.12
CA THR A 126 15.33 6.53 4.73
C THR A 126 14.86 5.08 4.72
N ALA A 127 15.63 4.20 4.10
CA ALA A 127 15.43 2.76 4.18
C ALA A 127 16.17 2.20 5.40
N LEU A 128 15.46 1.45 6.24
CA LEU A 128 16.02 0.74 7.39
C LEU A 128 16.05 -0.76 7.08
N THR A 129 17.24 -1.34 7.08
CA THR A 129 17.47 -2.74 6.71
C THR A 129 18.31 -3.46 7.75
N THR A 130 18.29 -4.79 7.76
CA THR A 130 19.21 -5.61 8.54
C THR A 130 20.46 -6.00 7.76
N ASP A 131 20.50 -5.64 6.45
CA ASP A 131 21.60 -6.03 5.57
C ASP A 131 21.89 -4.92 4.55
N LEU A 132 23.05 -4.29 4.66
CA LEU A 132 23.49 -3.22 3.75
C LEU A 132 23.85 -3.71 2.34
N SER A 133 23.93 -5.01 2.09
CA SER A 133 24.11 -5.53 0.72
C SER A 133 22.97 -5.09 -0.22
N LYS A 134 21.80 -4.73 0.34
CA LYS A 134 20.63 -4.20 -0.38
C LYS A 134 20.63 -2.67 -0.52
N ALA A 135 21.70 -1.99 -0.12
CA ALA A 135 21.70 -0.52 -0.08
C ALA A 135 21.53 0.11 -1.47
N ASP A 136 22.21 -0.44 -2.49
CA ASP A 136 22.12 0.10 -3.85
C ASP A 136 20.75 -0.19 -4.46
N GLU A 137 20.17 -1.34 -4.17
CA GLU A 137 18.79 -1.66 -4.56
C GLU A 137 17.79 -0.67 -3.93
N ALA A 138 17.93 -0.42 -2.62
CA ALA A 138 17.06 0.54 -1.90
C ALA A 138 17.19 1.96 -2.46
N ARG A 139 18.40 2.40 -2.81
CA ARG A 139 18.62 3.69 -3.50
C ARG A 139 17.98 3.69 -4.88
N GLY A 140 18.07 2.59 -5.61
CA GLY A 140 17.37 2.40 -6.89
C GLY A 140 15.85 2.53 -6.77
N PHE A 141 15.27 2.14 -5.64
CA PHE A 141 13.85 2.33 -5.32
C PHE A 141 13.53 3.73 -4.77
N GLY A 142 14.51 4.60 -4.62
CA GLY A 142 14.28 6.00 -4.25
C GLY A 142 14.65 6.38 -2.81
N ALA A 143 15.30 5.49 -2.04
CA ALA A 143 15.83 5.87 -0.74
C ALA A 143 16.96 6.91 -0.88
N HIS A 144 16.86 7.99 -0.12
CA HIS A 144 17.95 8.97 0.01
C HIS A 144 19.04 8.46 0.94
N ASN A 145 18.61 7.84 2.04
CA ASN A 145 19.49 7.26 3.05
C ASN A 145 19.18 5.77 3.22
N VAL A 146 20.21 4.98 3.46
CA VAL A 146 20.08 3.56 3.81
C VAL A 146 20.91 3.33 5.06
N MET A 147 20.29 2.74 6.08
CA MET A 147 20.90 2.54 7.40
C MET A 147 20.54 1.15 7.93
N LEU A 148 21.38 0.65 8.82
CA LEU A 148 21.03 -0.54 9.57
C LEU A 148 19.94 -0.24 10.59
N LEU A 149 19.03 -1.19 10.78
CA LEU A 149 17.96 -1.07 11.76
C LEU A 149 18.49 -0.89 13.20
N GLU A 150 19.63 -1.48 13.50
CA GLU A 150 20.32 -1.35 14.79
C GLU A 150 20.86 0.06 15.07
N GLU A 151 21.01 0.91 14.04
CA GLU A 151 21.40 2.31 14.17
C GLU A 151 20.25 3.23 14.55
N LEU A 152 19.01 2.72 14.54
CA LEU A 152 17.81 3.51 14.80
C LEU A 152 17.81 4.23 16.15
N PRO A 153 18.35 3.66 17.26
CA PRO A 153 18.45 4.38 18.54
C PRO A 153 19.28 5.66 18.49
N ALA A 154 20.16 5.81 17.49
CA ALA A 154 20.96 7.03 17.30
C ALA A 154 20.20 8.15 16.57
N LEU A 155 18.94 7.94 16.20
CA LEU A 155 18.11 8.87 15.42
C LEU A 155 16.84 9.33 16.21
N PRO A 156 16.98 9.84 17.42
CA PRO A 156 15.80 10.24 18.19
C PRO A 156 15.06 11.40 17.52
N GLY A 157 13.74 11.31 17.46
CA GLY A 157 12.90 12.41 16.98
C GLY A 157 13.08 12.77 15.50
N ARG A 158 13.54 11.84 14.68
CA ARG A 158 13.92 12.08 13.27
C ARG A 158 12.77 12.00 12.29
N PHE A 159 11.85 11.05 12.44
CA PHE A 159 10.91 10.67 11.39
C PHE A 159 9.49 11.16 11.68
N ASP A 160 8.89 11.80 10.67
CA ASP A 160 7.48 12.21 10.69
C ASP A 160 6.56 11.01 10.45
N LEU A 161 7.05 10.01 9.70
CA LEU A 161 6.35 8.76 9.44
C LEU A 161 7.34 7.59 9.42
N VAL A 162 7.00 6.53 10.13
CA VAL A 162 7.67 5.22 10.00
C VAL A 162 6.69 4.22 9.41
N ILE A 163 7.02 3.62 8.26
CA ILE A 163 6.25 2.55 7.64
C ILE A 163 6.97 1.22 7.91
N HIS A 164 6.36 0.38 8.73
CA HIS A 164 6.90 -0.92 9.12
C HIS A 164 6.32 -2.03 8.23
N THR A 165 7.18 -2.73 7.50
CA THR A 165 6.78 -3.71 6.47
C THR A 165 7.33 -5.12 6.68
N VAL A 166 7.84 -5.43 7.88
CA VAL A 166 8.45 -6.73 8.18
C VAL A 166 7.73 -7.42 9.33
N ASN A 167 7.61 -8.74 9.25
CA ASN A 167 7.06 -9.57 10.32
C ASN A 167 8.22 -10.17 11.16
N GLN A 168 9.04 -9.31 11.74
CA GLN A 168 10.17 -9.66 12.60
C GLN A 168 10.07 -8.90 13.91
N PRO A 169 10.56 -9.47 15.03
CA PRO A 169 10.65 -8.73 16.28
C PRO A 169 11.47 -7.45 16.11
N LEU A 170 10.96 -6.34 16.62
CA LEU A 170 11.62 -5.04 16.62
C LEU A 170 11.84 -4.54 18.03
N ASP A 171 12.86 -3.71 18.20
CA ASP A 171 12.95 -2.82 19.35
C ASP A 171 11.95 -1.66 19.17
N TRP A 172 10.76 -1.86 19.71
CA TRP A 172 9.69 -0.86 19.64
C TRP A 172 10.04 0.43 20.35
N SER A 173 10.92 0.39 21.38
CA SER A 173 11.39 1.60 22.07
C SER A 173 12.24 2.45 21.12
N ALA A 174 13.13 1.82 20.35
CA ALA A 174 13.91 2.51 19.33
C ALA A 174 13.03 3.06 18.21
N VAL A 175 12.06 2.29 17.72
CA VAL A 175 11.13 2.74 16.67
C VAL A 175 10.32 3.95 17.13
N ILE A 176 9.71 3.86 18.31
CA ILE A 176 8.90 4.96 18.86
C ILE A 176 9.80 6.18 19.18
N GLY A 177 11.00 5.95 19.73
CA GLY A 177 11.94 7.01 20.04
C GLY A 177 12.47 7.75 18.81
N SER A 178 12.43 7.12 17.64
CA SER A 178 12.84 7.74 16.37
C SER A 178 11.78 8.68 15.77
N LEU A 179 10.53 8.61 16.25
CA LEU A 179 9.46 9.46 15.75
C LEU A 179 9.66 10.92 16.19
N ALA A 180 9.53 11.83 15.25
CA ALA A 180 9.46 13.26 15.51
C ALA A 180 8.23 13.61 16.38
N PRO A 181 8.17 14.79 17.03
CA PRO A 181 6.95 15.22 17.69
C PRO A 181 5.74 15.15 16.74
N ARG A 182 4.70 14.41 17.14
CA ARG A 182 3.52 14.07 16.32
C ARG A 182 3.81 13.12 15.14
N GLY A 183 5.00 12.53 15.09
CA GLY A 183 5.33 11.48 14.13
C GLY A 183 4.42 10.26 14.29
N ARG A 184 4.24 9.51 13.22
CA ARG A 184 3.30 8.39 13.13
C ARG A 184 4.01 7.11 12.77
N LEU A 185 3.50 6.01 13.28
CA LEU A 185 3.94 4.66 12.95
C LEU A 185 2.80 3.90 12.28
N HIS A 186 3.01 3.44 11.06
CA HIS A 186 2.13 2.51 10.39
C HIS A 186 2.76 1.13 10.33
N GLN A 187 2.13 0.18 11.02
CA GLN A 187 2.49 -1.23 10.97
C GLN A 187 1.64 -1.94 9.91
N LEU A 188 2.29 -2.52 8.91
CA LEU A 188 1.65 -3.15 7.75
C LEU A 188 1.92 -4.65 7.65
N ALA A 189 2.70 -5.24 8.60
CA ALA A 189 3.03 -6.65 8.65
C ALA A 189 2.96 -7.21 10.08
#